data_7d4edae0cdf112539d9f12400d0506d6
#
_entry.id   7d4edae0cdf112539d9f12400d0506d6
#
_cell.length_a   1.000
_cell.length_b   1.000
_cell.length_c   1.000
_cell.angle_alpha   90.00
_cell.angle_beta   90.00
_cell.angle_gamma   90.00
#
_symmetry.space_group_name_H-M   'P 1'
#
loop_
_entity.id
_entity.type
_entity.pdbx_description
1 polymer ?
#
loop_
_entity_poly.entity_id
_entity_poly.type
_entity_poly.pdbx_seq_one_letter_code
_entity_poly.pdbx_strand_id
1 'polypeptide(L)'
;MNIPRRAWTEFARKLAAVNETAAQLMWEWLKVNGTGNLEAAVQYAFALAETYGEAAAALACEMYDAAALFYGVTVPPAIPADGPVEERLRAAIEKAIEEAPVTIPSIVGRTVKQQAADTTLQNAQRDGAEWAWVPIGDTCAFCITLASRGWQHQSKAAKTAHAEHIHNNCDCTYAVRFSKKDGVAGYDPQKYLDMYNNASDSQNPQDKINAMRREAYAADKDAINAQKRAAYAARQAAKSELIET
;
A
#
# COMPACT_ATOMS: atom_id res chain seq x y z
N MET A 1 22.93 12.11 -3.94
CA MET A 1 21.94 12.79 -4.82
C MET A 1 20.53 12.39 -4.40
N ASN A 2 19.50 13.20 -4.71
CA ASN A 2 18.12 12.83 -4.36
C ASN A 2 17.28 12.70 -5.63
N ILE A 3 16.57 11.58 -5.78
CA ILE A 3 15.55 11.44 -6.83
C ILE A 3 14.55 12.58 -6.69
N PRO A 4 14.25 13.34 -7.77
CA PRO A 4 13.30 14.45 -7.71
C PRO A 4 11.92 13.96 -7.21
N ARG A 5 11.31 14.74 -6.30
CA ARG A 5 9.99 14.40 -5.74
C ARG A 5 8.95 14.13 -6.82
N ARG A 6 8.97 14.93 -7.89
CA ARG A 6 8.04 14.74 -9.03
C ARG A 6 8.16 13.37 -9.68
N ALA A 7 9.39 12.92 -9.97
CA ALA A 7 9.61 11.60 -10.59
C ALA A 7 9.13 10.48 -9.67
N TRP A 8 9.43 10.59 -8.37
CA TRP A 8 8.96 9.64 -7.36
C TRP A 8 7.43 9.59 -7.26
N THR A 9 6.77 10.74 -7.21
CA THR A 9 5.30 10.85 -7.15
C THR A 9 4.65 10.27 -8.41
N GLU A 10 5.24 10.49 -9.59
CA GLU A 10 4.74 9.94 -10.85
C GLU A 10 4.79 8.41 -10.86
N PHE A 11 5.90 7.81 -10.44
CA PHE A 11 6.02 6.36 -10.28
C PHE A 11 4.94 5.81 -9.34
N ALA A 12 4.81 6.40 -8.16
CA ALA A 12 3.84 5.96 -7.18
C ALA A 12 2.39 6.08 -7.67
N ARG A 13 2.07 7.13 -8.44
CA ARG A 13 0.76 7.31 -9.07
C ARG A 13 0.49 6.21 -10.11
N LYS A 14 1.48 5.85 -10.93
CA LYS A 14 1.36 4.72 -11.87
C LYS A 14 1.08 3.41 -11.14
N LEU A 15 1.83 3.14 -10.08
CA LEU A 15 1.63 1.95 -9.26
C LEU A 15 0.26 1.93 -8.58
N ALA A 16 -0.19 3.07 -8.04
CA ALA A 16 -1.53 3.20 -7.46
C ALA A 16 -2.62 2.90 -8.49
N ALA A 17 -2.51 3.44 -9.72
CA ALA A 17 -3.47 3.18 -10.78
C ALA A 17 -3.58 1.69 -11.14
N VAL A 18 -2.47 0.95 -11.16
CA VAL A 18 -2.48 -0.51 -11.40
C VAL A 18 -3.22 -1.23 -10.28
N ASN A 19 -2.92 -0.90 -9.02
CA ASN A 19 -3.56 -1.51 -7.86
C ASN A 19 -5.06 -1.22 -7.78
N GLU A 20 -5.45 0.03 -8.03
CA GLU A 20 -6.83 0.50 -8.00
C GLU A 20 -7.65 -0.16 -9.11
N THR A 21 -7.07 -0.32 -10.32
CA THR A 21 -7.74 -1.00 -11.41
C THR A 21 -8.06 -2.46 -11.05
N ALA A 22 -7.12 -3.20 -10.49
CA ALA A 22 -7.35 -4.57 -10.06
C ALA A 22 -8.45 -4.65 -8.97
N ALA A 23 -8.40 -3.74 -7.99
CA ALA A 23 -9.41 -3.67 -6.94
C ALA A 23 -10.80 -3.30 -7.50
N GLN A 24 -10.88 -2.35 -8.44
CA GLN A 24 -12.12 -1.95 -9.08
C GLN A 24 -12.76 -3.09 -9.89
N LEU A 25 -11.98 -3.83 -10.67
CA LEU A 25 -12.46 -5.00 -11.42
C LEU A 25 -12.99 -6.10 -10.48
N MET A 26 -12.30 -6.34 -9.36
CA MET A 26 -12.81 -7.28 -8.35
C MET A 26 -14.12 -6.80 -7.73
N TRP A 27 -14.24 -5.51 -7.45
CA TRP A 27 -15.49 -4.92 -6.95
C TRP A 27 -16.65 -5.08 -7.93
N GLU A 28 -16.41 -4.82 -9.23
CA GLU A 28 -17.42 -4.96 -10.27
C GLU A 28 -17.86 -6.40 -10.43
N TRP A 29 -16.92 -7.34 -10.37
CA TRP A 29 -17.21 -8.76 -10.42
C TRP A 29 -18.09 -9.20 -9.24
N LEU A 30 -17.76 -8.75 -8.02
CA LEU A 30 -18.54 -9.06 -6.81
C LEU A 30 -19.96 -8.49 -6.85
N LYS A 31 -20.17 -7.32 -7.44
CA LYS A 31 -21.52 -6.75 -7.61
C LYS A 31 -22.42 -7.64 -8.47
N VAL A 32 -21.86 -8.33 -9.46
CA VAL A 32 -22.62 -9.19 -10.36
C VAL A 32 -22.78 -10.60 -9.80
N ASN A 33 -21.72 -11.17 -9.24
CA ASN A 33 -21.64 -12.58 -8.88
C ASN A 33 -21.86 -12.85 -7.38
N GLY A 34 -21.76 -11.80 -6.54
CA GLY A 34 -21.82 -11.96 -5.09
C GLY A 34 -20.62 -12.72 -4.53
N THR A 35 -20.78 -13.21 -3.29
CA THR A 35 -19.75 -13.97 -2.55
C THR A 35 -20.12 -15.44 -2.34
N GLY A 36 -21.25 -15.90 -2.90
CA GLY A 36 -21.77 -17.25 -2.68
C GLY A 36 -20.92 -18.38 -3.31
N ASN A 37 -20.08 -18.07 -4.29
CA ASN A 37 -19.18 -19.03 -4.91
C ASN A 37 -17.72 -18.63 -4.62
N LEU A 38 -17.19 -19.16 -3.51
CA LEU A 38 -15.80 -18.89 -3.06
C LEU A 38 -14.79 -19.25 -4.16
N GLU A 39 -14.91 -20.41 -4.79
CA GLU A 39 -13.95 -20.88 -5.79
C GLU A 39 -13.85 -19.90 -6.97
N ALA A 40 -14.99 -19.47 -7.52
CA ALA A 40 -15.02 -18.50 -8.60
C ALA A 40 -14.45 -17.14 -8.14
N ALA A 41 -14.72 -16.71 -6.91
CA ALA A 41 -14.16 -15.46 -6.36
C ALA A 41 -12.64 -15.53 -6.23
N VAL A 42 -12.10 -16.65 -5.75
CA VAL A 42 -10.66 -16.87 -5.61
C VAL A 42 -9.99 -16.93 -6.97
N GLN A 43 -10.52 -17.69 -7.92
CA GLN A 43 -9.95 -17.82 -9.27
C GLN A 43 -9.89 -16.46 -9.98
N TYR A 44 -10.97 -15.67 -9.91
CA TYR A 44 -10.98 -14.34 -10.52
C TYR A 44 -10.01 -13.38 -9.81
N ALA A 45 -10.00 -13.37 -8.49
CA ALA A 45 -9.06 -12.56 -7.72
C ALA A 45 -7.60 -12.92 -8.00
N PHE A 46 -7.29 -14.21 -8.16
CA PHE A 46 -5.95 -14.69 -8.46
C PHE A 46 -5.52 -14.26 -9.87
N ALA A 47 -6.37 -14.42 -10.87
CA ALA A 47 -6.10 -13.95 -12.24
C ALA A 47 -5.84 -12.42 -12.29
N LEU A 48 -6.59 -11.62 -11.53
CA LEU A 48 -6.33 -10.19 -11.39
C LEU A 48 -4.99 -9.94 -10.70
N ALA A 49 -4.70 -10.66 -9.61
CA ALA A 49 -3.46 -10.49 -8.85
C ALA A 49 -2.23 -10.87 -9.68
N GLU A 50 -2.29 -11.91 -10.52
CA GLU A 50 -1.23 -12.26 -11.47
C GLU A 50 -1.04 -11.16 -12.52
N THR A 51 -2.10 -10.84 -13.28
CA THR A 51 -2.01 -9.91 -14.41
C THR A 51 -1.53 -8.52 -14.00
N TYR A 52 -2.13 -7.96 -12.95
CA TYR A 52 -1.78 -6.63 -12.47
C TYR A 52 -0.54 -6.65 -11.57
N GLY A 53 -0.24 -7.78 -10.94
CA GLY A 53 1.00 -8.00 -10.20
C GLY A 53 2.22 -7.96 -11.11
N GLU A 54 2.17 -8.61 -12.28
CA GLU A 54 3.22 -8.52 -13.30
C GLU A 54 3.45 -7.07 -13.75
N ALA A 55 2.38 -6.32 -14.01
CA ALA A 55 2.48 -4.91 -14.37
C ALA A 55 3.10 -4.06 -13.24
N ALA A 56 2.73 -4.33 -11.98
CA ALA A 56 3.28 -3.65 -10.82
C ALA A 56 4.77 -3.99 -10.61
N ALA A 57 5.16 -5.26 -10.82
CA ALA A 57 6.56 -5.70 -10.77
C ALA A 57 7.40 -5.06 -11.88
N ALA A 58 6.87 -4.96 -13.10
CA ALA A 58 7.55 -4.29 -14.22
C ALA A 58 7.82 -2.81 -13.91
N LEU A 59 6.81 -2.08 -13.37
CA LEU A 59 7.01 -0.69 -12.91
C LEU A 59 8.07 -0.59 -11.81
N ALA A 60 8.12 -1.55 -10.88
CA ALA A 60 9.14 -1.58 -9.84
C ALA A 60 10.55 -1.82 -10.40
N CYS A 61 10.70 -2.70 -11.40
CA CYS A 61 11.96 -2.89 -12.12
C CYS A 61 12.40 -1.61 -12.82
N GLU A 62 11.50 -0.96 -13.58
CA GLU A 62 11.80 0.31 -14.24
C GLU A 62 12.27 1.38 -13.26
N MET A 63 11.60 1.50 -12.11
CA MET A 63 11.98 2.48 -11.09
C MET A 63 13.30 2.15 -10.42
N TYR A 64 13.59 0.86 -10.19
CA TYR A 64 14.84 0.41 -9.61
C TYR A 64 16.01 0.73 -10.54
N ASP A 65 15.91 0.37 -11.82
CA ASP A 65 16.93 0.63 -12.84
C ASP A 65 17.14 2.14 -13.07
N ALA A 66 16.03 2.91 -13.11
CA ALA A 66 16.10 4.36 -13.18
C ALA A 66 16.78 4.99 -11.97
N ALA A 67 16.57 4.46 -10.76
CA ALA A 67 17.23 4.90 -9.55
C ALA A 67 18.75 4.60 -9.61
N ALA A 68 19.14 3.40 -10.02
CA ALA A 68 20.55 3.02 -10.20
C ALA A 68 21.25 3.95 -11.21
N LEU A 69 20.62 4.18 -12.36
CA LEU A 69 21.14 5.09 -13.39
C LEU A 69 21.27 6.52 -12.84
N PHE A 70 20.25 7.02 -12.15
CA PHE A 70 20.24 8.38 -11.57
C PHE A 70 21.38 8.57 -10.55
N TYR A 71 21.65 7.56 -9.74
CA TYR A 71 22.74 7.59 -8.76
C TYR A 71 24.13 7.27 -9.36
N GLY A 72 24.19 6.92 -10.64
CA GLY A 72 25.44 6.58 -11.33
C GLY A 72 26.02 5.24 -10.86
N VAL A 73 25.17 4.29 -10.47
CA VAL A 73 25.57 2.97 -9.99
C VAL A 73 25.30 1.92 -11.08
N THR A 74 26.26 1.07 -11.33
CA THR A 74 26.10 -0.07 -12.25
C THR A 74 25.71 -1.31 -11.46
N VAL A 75 24.50 -1.80 -11.70
CA VAL A 75 23.95 -3.06 -11.15
C VAL A 75 23.37 -3.89 -12.29
N PRO A 76 23.18 -5.20 -12.12
CA PRO A 76 22.40 -5.99 -13.07
C PRO A 76 20.99 -5.45 -13.22
N PRO A 77 20.35 -5.57 -14.40
CA PRO A 77 18.96 -5.18 -14.58
C PRO A 77 18.06 -5.76 -13.50
N ALA A 78 17.09 -4.98 -13.06
CA ALA A 78 16.14 -5.45 -12.06
C ALA A 78 15.30 -6.61 -12.63
N ILE A 79 15.00 -7.58 -11.78
CA ILE A 79 14.17 -8.73 -12.13
C ILE A 79 12.88 -8.71 -11.29
N PRO A 80 11.74 -9.09 -11.86
CA PRO A 80 10.47 -9.16 -11.10
C PRO A 80 10.56 -10.25 -10.03
N ALA A 81 9.89 -10.04 -8.91
CA ALA A 81 9.69 -11.07 -7.90
C ALA A 81 8.69 -12.13 -8.39
N ASP A 82 8.69 -13.29 -7.74
CA ASP A 82 7.71 -14.34 -7.99
C ASP A 82 6.28 -13.82 -7.82
N GLY A 83 5.34 -14.41 -8.56
CA GLY A 83 3.93 -14.06 -8.55
C GLY A 83 3.25 -14.28 -7.19
N PRO A 84 1.95 -13.90 -7.09
CA PRO A 84 1.20 -14.10 -5.86
C PRO A 84 1.03 -15.60 -5.54
N VAL A 85 0.96 -15.93 -4.25
CA VAL A 85 0.70 -17.30 -3.78
C VAL A 85 -0.81 -17.49 -3.62
N GLU A 86 -1.40 -18.40 -4.42
CA GLU A 86 -2.86 -18.62 -4.45
C GLU A 86 -3.41 -18.96 -3.07
N GLU A 87 -2.76 -19.85 -2.32
CA GLU A 87 -3.23 -20.30 -1.01
C GLU A 87 -3.33 -19.14 -0.01
N ARG A 88 -2.41 -18.16 -0.07
CA ARG A 88 -2.47 -16.97 0.78
C ARG A 88 -3.63 -16.06 0.41
N LEU A 89 -3.85 -15.87 -0.89
CA LEU A 89 -4.95 -15.06 -1.38
C LEU A 89 -6.29 -15.72 -1.06
N ARG A 90 -6.41 -17.02 -1.24
CA ARG A 90 -7.58 -17.85 -0.88
C ARG A 90 -7.92 -17.68 0.60
N ALA A 91 -6.97 -17.91 1.49
CA ALA A 91 -7.20 -17.77 2.93
C ALA A 91 -7.66 -16.36 3.33
N ALA A 92 -7.11 -15.32 2.67
CA ALA A 92 -7.52 -13.94 2.92
C ALA A 92 -8.95 -13.65 2.42
N ILE A 93 -9.35 -14.21 1.28
CA ILE A 93 -10.70 -14.05 0.73
C ILE A 93 -11.72 -14.84 1.55
N GLU A 94 -11.44 -16.09 1.94
CA GLU A 94 -12.28 -16.90 2.83
C GLU A 94 -12.61 -16.13 4.09
N LYS A 95 -11.60 -15.63 4.78
CA LYS A 95 -11.77 -14.81 5.97
C LYS A 95 -12.60 -13.56 5.70
N ALA A 96 -12.34 -12.87 4.58
CA ALA A 96 -13.07 -11.66 4.23
C ALA A 96 -14.54 -11.93 3.91
N ILE A 97 -14.88 -13.06 3.28
CA ILE A 97 -16.27 -13.46 3.02
C ILE A 97 -17.04 -13.61 4.34
N GLU A 98 -16.42 -14.17 5.36
CA GLU A 98 -17.04 -14.38 6.68
C GLU A 98 -17.17 -13.08 7.49
N GLU A 99 -16.12 -12.24 7.50
CA GLU A 99 -16.02 -11.09 8.41
C GLU A 99 -16.43 -9.76 7.77
N ALA A 100 -15.98 -9.48 6.54
CA ALA A 100 -16.15 -8.19 5.87
C ALA A 100 -15.97 -8.30 4.34
N PRO A 101 -16.95 -8.82 3.58
CA PRO A 101 -16.82 -9.06 2.14
C PRO A 101 -16.45 -7.79 1.33
N VAL A 102 -16.81 -6.62 1.82
CA VAL A 102 -16.46 -5.32 1.22
C VAL A 102 -14.94 -5.08 1.14
N THR A 103 -14.14 -5.85 1.86
CA THR A 103 -12.67 -5.71 1.86
C THR A 103 -11.97 -6.54 0.78
N ILE A 104 -12.66 -7.46 0.11
CA ILE A 104 -12.06 -8.35 -0.91
C ILE A 104 -11.36 -7.54 -2.03
N PRO A 105 -11.93 -6.49 -2.60
CA PRO A 105 -11.25 -5.66 -3.60
C PRO A 105 -9.92 -5.08 -3.09
N SER A 106 -9.90 -4.60 -1.86
CA SER A 106 -8.69 -4.07 -1.23
C SER A 106 -7.62 -5.15 -0.99
N ILE A 107 -8.02 -6.40 -0.75
CA ILE A 107 -7.11 -7.54 -0.63
C ILE A 107 -6.41 -7.78 -1.96
N VAL A 108 -7.15 -7.77 -3.08
CA VAL A 108 -6.58 -7.92 -4.43
C VAL A 108 -5.59 -6.79 -4.73
N GLY A 109 -6.00 -5.52 -4.56
CA GLY A 109 -5.12 -4.37 -4.78
C GLY A 109 -3.85 -4.40 -3.92
N ARG A 110 -3.98 -4.83 -2.66
CA ARG A 110 -2.82 -5.03 -1.77
C ARG A 110 -1.88 -6.13 -2.30
N THR A 111 -2.42 -7.24 -2.80
CA THR A 111 -1.63 -8.35 -3.36
C THR A 111 -0.84 -7.88 -4.57
N VAL A 112 -1.45 -7.11 -5.46
CA VAL A 112 -0.78 -6.47 -6.60
C VAL A 112 0.36 -5.55 -6.14
N LYS A 113 0.10 -4.69 -5.16
CA LYS A 113 1.11 -3.78 -4.60
C LYS A 113 2.27 -4.53 -3.95
N GLN A 114 1.98 -5.67 -3.30
CA GLN A 114 2.99 -6.52 -2.69
C GLN A 114 4.02 -7.00 -3.71
N GLN A 115 3.59 -7.35 -4.93
CA GLN A 115 4.47 -7.77 -6.00
C GLN A 115 5.54 -6.72 -6.35
N ALA A 116 5.14 -5.43 -6.44
CA ALA A 116 6.09 -4.33 -6.66
C ALA A 116 7.05 -4.16 -5.48
N ALA A 117 6.55 -4.29 -4.26
CA ALA A 117 7.35 -4.22 -3.05
C ALA A 117 8.39 -5.34 -3.00
N ASP A 118 7.98 -6.59 -3.23
CA ASP A 118 8.86 -7.76 -3.24
C ASP A 118 9.91 -7.65 -4.36
N THR A 119 9.54 -7.15 -5.54
CA THR A 119 10.46 -6.85 -6.64
C THR A 119 11.54 -5.84 -6.22
N THR A 120 11.14 -4.73 -5.60
CA THR A 120 12.10 -3.72 -5.11
C THR A 120 13.03 -4.31 -4.05
N LEU A 121 12.50 -5.06 -3.09
CA LEU A 121 13.25 -5.61 -1.97
C LEU A 121 14.24 -6.70 -2.38
N GLN A 122 13.86 -7.60 -3.29
CA GLN A 122 14.78 -8.65 -3.76
C GLN A 122 15.95 -8.08 -4.55
N ASN A 123 15.72 -7.08 -5.42
CA ASN A 123 16.79 -6.41 -6.15
C ASN A 123 17.69 -5.60 -5.20
N ALA A 124 17.11 -4.90 -4.21
CA ALA A 124 17.88 -4.22 -3.18
C ALA A 124 18.77 -5.19 -2.37
N GLN A 125 18.24 -6.36 -2.03
CA GLN A 125 19.01 -7.40 -1.33
C GLN A 125 20.15 -7.95 -2.20
N ARG A 126 19.89 -8.21 -3.49
CA ARG A 126 20.91 -8.69 -4.43
C ARG A 126 22.08 -7.72 -4.54
N ASP A 127 21.79 -6.43 -4.62
CA ASP A 127 22.77 -5.39 -4.90
C ASP A 127 23.32 -4.71 -3.63
N GLY A 128 22.92 -5.16 -2.44
CA GLY A 128 23.32 -4.56 -1.17
C GLY A 128 22.83 -3.12 -0.97
N ALA A 129 21.77 -2.72 -1.68
CA ALA A 129 21.16 -1.41 -1.55
C ALA A 129 20.33 -1.29 -0.26
N GLU A 130 20.25 -0.08 0.27
CA GLU A 130 19.29 0.25 1.32
C GLU A 130 17.93 0.60 0.70
N TRP A 131 16.87 0.32 1.41
CA TRP A 131 15.51 0.67 1.04
C TRP A 131 14.80 1.41 2.17
N ALA A 132 13.76 2.19 1.83
CA ALA A 132 12.93 2.89 2.79
C ALA A 132 11.48 2.93 2.33
N TRP A 133 10.57 3.00 3.32
CA TRP A 133 9.17 3.25 3.08
C TRP A 133 8.93 4.75 2.92
N VAL A 134 8.57 5.19 1.72
CA VAL A 134 8.42 6.61 1.40
C VAL A 134 6.95 6.95 1.19
N PRO A 135 6.35 7.71 2.10
CA PRO A 135 4.99 8.21 1.96
C PRO A 135 4.86 9.24 0.84
N ILE A 136 3.70 9.29 0.18
CA ILE A 136 3.46 10.16 -0.97
C ILE A 136 2.39 11.21 -0.72
N GLY A 137 1.30 10.83 -0.10
CA GLY A 137 0.15 11.70 0.19
C GLY A 137 -0.10 11.88 1.68
N ASP A 138 -1.37 11.85 2.06
CA ASP A 138 -1.83 11.89 3.45
C ASP A 138 -1.44 10.59 4.16
N THR A 139 -0.41 10.69 4.96
CA THR A 139 0.26 9.53 5.54
C THR A 139 -0.48 9.03 6.76
N CYS A 140 -1.06 7.84 6.69
CA CYS A 140 -1.71 7.24 7.84
C CYS A 140 -0.71 6.87 8.96
N ALA A 141 -1.21 6.72 10.18
CA ALA A 141 -0.40 6.40 11.38
C ALA A 141 0.52 5.18 11.22
N PHE A 142 0.05 4.15 10.49
CA PHE A 142 0.86 2.97 10.22
C PHE A 142 2.03 3.30 9.28
N CYS A 143 1.79 4.06 8.22
CA CYS A 143 2.84 4.49 7.30
C CYS A 143 3.84 5.46 7.94
N ILE A 144 3.41 6.32 8.88
CA ILE A 144 4.31 7.14 9.70
C ILE A 144 5.27 6.23 10.47
N THR A 145 4.75 5.18 11.12
CA THR A 145 5.54 4.18 11.84
C THR A 145 6.56 3.47 10.94
N LEU A 146 6.19 3.15 9.70
CA LEU A 146 7.11 2.52 8.74
C LEU A 146 8.16 3.53 8.23
N ALA A 147 7.73 4.73 7.86
CA ALA A 147 8.61 5.78 7.37
C ALA A 147 9.62 6.25 8.42
N SER A 148 9.27 6.19 9.72
CA SER A 148 10.16 6.54 10.83
C SER A 148 11.36 5.62 10.97
N ARG A 149 11.33 4.42 10.37
CA ARG A 149 12.45 3.48 10.40
C ARG A 149 13.60 3.87 9.47
N GLY A 150 13.34 4.79 8.55
CA GLY A 150 14.33 5.31 7.61
C GLY A 150 14.85 4.26 6.64
N TRP A 151 16.09 4.47 6.23
CA TRP A 151 16.80 3.60 5.29
C TRP A 151 17.39 2.39 6.00
N GLN A 152 17.16 1.21 5.45
CA GLN A 152 17.59 -0.06 6.03
C GLN A 152 17.98 -1.07 4.95
N HIS A 153 18.87 -2.00 5.31
CA HIS A 153 19.17 -3.15 4.47
C HIS A 153 18.11 -4.24 4.61
N GLN A 154 17.87 -4.97 3.52
CA GLN A 154 17.01 -6.13 3.57
C GLN A 154 17.67 -7.24 4.42
N SER A 155 16.97 -7.69 5.45
CA SER A 155 17.36 -8.81 6.29
C SER A 155 16.24 -9.83 6.34
N LYS A 156 16.53 -11.06 6.83
CA LYS A 156 15.48 -12.07 7.03
C LYS A 156 14.37 -11.56 7.97
N ALA A 157 14.75 -10.85 9.03
CA ALA A 157 13.79 -10.26 9.98
C ALA A 157 12.98 -9.11 9.34
N ALA A 158 13.60 -8.27 8.51
CA ALA A 158 12.90 -7.22 7.78
C ALA A 158 11.92 -7.78 6.75
N LYS A 159 12.27 -8.88 6.08
CA LYS A 159 11.40 -9.54 5.09
C LYS A 159 10.11 -10.05 5.74
N THR A 160 10.20 -10.68 6.90
CA THR A 160 9.01 -11.20 7.61
C THR A 160 8.18 -10.11 8.27
N ALA A 161 8.79 -9.02 8.73
CA ALA A 161 8.09 -7.96 9.47
C ALA A 161 7.42 -6.89 8.58
N HIS A 162 7.89 -6.69 7.35
CA HIS A 162 7.48 -5.57 6.51
C HIS A 162 6.79 -5.95 5.21
N ALA A 163 7.26 -6.97 4.52
CA ALA A 163 6.70 -7.39 3.25
C ALA A 163 5.26 -7.92 3.41
N GLU A 164 4.91 -8.44 4.59
CA GLU A 164 3.58 -8.97 4.89
C GLU A 164 2.59 -7.93 5.42
N HIS A 165 3.02 -6.67 5.62
CA HIS A 165 2.21 -5.65 6.29
C HIS A 165 1.82 -4.44 5.43
N ILE A 166 1.83 -4.57 4.11
CA ILE A 166 1.15 -3.59 3.26
C ILE A 166 -0.34 -3.65 3.62
N HIS A 167 -0.86 -2.53 4.16
CA HIS A 167 -2.28 -2.46 4.48
C HIS A 167 -3.09 -1.99 3.26
N ASN A 168 -4.38 -2.27 3.30
CA ASN A 168 -5.31 -1.81 2.28
C ASN A 168 -5.30 -0.28 2.17
N ASN A 169 -5.43 0.25 0.95
CA ASN A 169 -5.49 1.68 0.65
C ASN A 169 -4.25 2.48 1.09
N CYS A 170 -3.08 1.83 1.14
CA CYS A 170 -1.82 2.52 1.42
C CYS A 170 -1.25 3.13 0.13
N ASP A 171 -0.91 4.41 0.13
CA ASP A 171 -0.29 5.13 -0.98
C ASP A 171 1.25 5.19 -0.91
N CYS A 172 1.84 4.67 0.16
CA CYS A 172 3.29 4.61 0.32
C CYS A 172 3.94 3.57 -0.59
N THR A 173 5.17 3.82 -1.04
CA THR A 173 5.96 2.88 -1.85
C THR A 173 7.38 2.72 -1.30
N TYR A 174 8.09 1.69 -1.77
CA TYR A 174 9.50 1.49 -1.42
C TYR A 174 10.40 2.31 -2.35
N ALA A 175 11.36 3.02 -1.76
CA ALA A 175 12.48 3.62 -2.47
C ALA A 175 13.77 2.87 -2.16
N VAL A 176 14.73 2.98 -3.06
CA VAL A 176 16.08 2.40 -2.87
C VAL A 176 17.14 3.49 -2.93
N ARG A 177 18.26 3.25 -2.25
CA ARG A 177 19.49 4.02 -2.41
C ARG A 177 20.70 3.11 -2.33
N PHE A 178 21.78 3.49 -3.02
CA PHE A 178 23.02 2.72 -3.07
C PHE A 178 24.12 3.33 -2.20
N SER A 179 23.91 4.56 -1.72
CA SER A 179 24.84 5.27 -0.83
C SER A 179 24.04 6.07 0.21
N LYS A 180 24.64 6.28 1.38
CA LYS A 180 24.05 7.16 2.43
C LYS A 180 23.86 8.61 2.00
N LYS A 181 24.52 9.05 0.91
CA LYS A 181 24.38 10.38 0.32
C LYS A 181 23.17 10.49 -0.62
N ASP A 182 22.55 9.38 -0.96
CA ASP A 182 21.44 9.26 -1.89
C ASP A 182 20.10 9.20 -1.14
N GLY A 183 19.01 9.54 -1.83
CA GLY A 183 17.69 9.51 -1.24
C GLY A 183 16.60 10.01 -2.19
N VAL A 184 15.42 10.26 -1.65
CA VAL A 184 14.27 10.86 -2.35
C VAL A 184 14.04 12.25 -1.81
N ALA A 185 13.92 13.25 -2.71
CA ALA A 185 13.68 14.62 -2.31
C ALA A 185 12.36 14.75 -1.52
N GLY A 186 12.44 15.40 -0.36
CA GLY A 186 11.29 15.57 0.54
C GLY A 186 10.98 14.38 1.44
N TYR A 187 11.75 13.29 1.39
CA TYR A 187 11.71 12.24 2.39
C TYR A 187 12.74 12.49 3.48
N ASP A 188 12.25 12.75 4.68
CA ASP A 188 13.05 12.92 5.89
C ASP A 188 12.55 11.94 6.96
N PRO A 189 13.26 10.83 7.19
CA PRO A 189 12.87 9.85 8.20
C PRO A 189 12.85 10.41 9.61
N GLN A 190 13.66 11.44 9.92
CA GLN A 190 13.68 12.06 11.25
C GLN A 190 12.34 12.74 11.55
N LYS A 191 11.76 13.44 10.57
CA LYS A 191 10.42 14.02 10.72
C LYS A 191 9.37 12.97 11.15
N TYR A 192 9.38 11.80 10.50
CA TYR A 192 8.45 10.73 10.84
C TYR A 192 8.76 10.08 12.19
N LEU A 193 10.05 10.00 12.55
CA LEU A 193 10.46 9.52 13.86
C LEU A 193 10.00 10.46 14.97
N ASP A 194 10.11 11.76 14.78
CA ASP A 194 9.62 12.75 15.71
C ASP A 194 8.09 12.67 15.88
N MET A 195 7.35 12.54 14.77
CA MET A 195 5.90 12.31 14.82
C MET A 195 5.54 11.03 15.59
N TYR A 196 6.26 9.94 15.34
CA TYR A 196 6.04 8.67 16.03
C TYR A 196 6.37 8.76 17.54
N ASN A 197 7.48 9.39 17.90
CA ASN A 197 7.90 9.51 19.29
C ASN A 197 6.99 10.44 20.09
N ASN A 198 6.52 11.51 19.49
CA ASN A 198 5.66 12.50 20.15
C ASN A 198 4.19 12.06 20.25
N ALA A 199 3.80 10.98 19.57
CA ALA A 199 2.41 10.53 19.56
C ALA A 199 1.92 10.03 20.92
N SER A 200 2.81 9.44 21.72
CA SER A 200 2.51 8.91 23.06
C SER A 200 3.79 8.60 23.81
N ASP A 201 3.76 8.72 25.14
CA ASP A 201 4.86 8.31 26.04
C ASP A 201 4.99 6.78 26.19
N SER A 202 4.00 6.03 25.70
CA SER A 202 4.03 4.56 25.72
C SER A 202 5.18 4.01 24.90
N GLN A 203 5.84 2.96 25.39
CA GLN A 203 6.83 2.19 24.64
C GLN A 203 6.19 1.15 23.70
N ASN A 204 4.89 0.91 23.84
CA ASN A 204 4.16 -0.02 22.96
C ASN A 204 3.87 0.65 21.60
N PRO A 205 4.36 0.08 20.47
CA PRO A 205 4.12 0.61 19.13
C PRO A 205 2.62 0.76 18.79
N GLN A 206 1.78 -0.16 19.27
CA GLN A 206 0.34 -0.11 19.00
C GLN A 206 -0.33 1.09 19.65
N ASP A 207 0.10 1.48 20.87
CA ASP A 207 -0.44 2.66 21.54
C ASP A 207 -0.07 3.94 20.82
N LYS A 208 1.15 4.05 20.26
CA LYS A 208 1.59 5.16 19.43
C LYS A 208 0.76 5.26 18.15
N ILE A 209 0.56 4.15 17.45
CA ILE A 209 -0.30 4.09 16.25
C ILE A 209 -1.72 4.53 16.59
N ASN A 210 -2.27 4.04 17.69
CA ASN A 210 -3.63 4.40 18.12
C ASN A 210 -3.73 5.87 18.53
N ALA A 211 -2.70 6.44 19.14
CA ALA A 211 -2.64 7.86 19.47
C ALA A 211 -2.65 8.74 18.20
N MET A 212 -1.79 8.45 17.23
CA MET A 212 -1.78 9.13 15.92
C MET A 212 -3.12 9.02 15.18
N ARG A 213 -3.78 7.85 15.22
CA ARG A 213 -5.11 7.66 14.63
C ARG A 213 -6.17 8.52 15.30
N ARG A 214 -6.14 8.62 16.64
CA ARG A 214 -7.09 9.48 17.38
C ARG A 214 -6.90 10.95 17.04
N GLU A 215 -5.64 11.40 16.92
CA GLU A 215 -5.30 12.77 16.56
C GLU A 215 -5.77 13.11 15.13
N ALA A 216 -5.46 12.25 14.15
CA ALA A 216 -5.94 12.39 12.79
C ALA A 216 -7.48 12.42 12.71
N TYR A 217 -8.16 11.51 13.43
CA TYR A 217 -9.62 11.50 13.50
C TYR A 217 -10.19 12.77 14.14
N ALA A 218 -9.53 13.29 15.18
CA ALA A 218 -9.97 14.53 15.84
C ALA A 218 -9.85 15.75 14.93
N ALA A 219 -8.77 15.81 14.11
CA ALA A 219 -8.56 16.86 13.11
C ALA A 219 -9.66 16.85 12.02
N ASP A 220 -10.09 15.67 11.58
CA ASP A 220 -11.06 15.50 10.49
C ASP A 220 -12.49 15.29 10.96
N LYS A 221 -12.74 15.28 12.26
CA LYS A 221 -14.02 14.91 12.88
C LYS A 221 -15.23 15.66 12.30
N ASP A 222 -15.09 16.95 12.10
CA ASP A 222 -16.20 17.79 11.62
C ASP A 222 -16.52 17.50 10.15
N ALA A 223 -15.51 17.29 9.31
CA ALA A 223 -15.66 16.89 7.92
C ALA A 223 -16.28 15.48 7.81
N ILE A 224 -15.80 14.52 8.60
CA ILE A 224 -16.34 13.16 8.67
C ILE A 224 -17.81 13.18 9.11
N ASN A 225 -18.16 13.97 10.13
CA ASN A 225 -19.51 14.08 10.62
C ASN A 225 -20.44 14.78 9.61
N ALA A 226 -19.94 15.76 8.85
CA ALA A 226 -20.70 16.40 7.77
C ALA A 226 -21.01 15.39 6.64
N GLN A 227 -20.02 14.58 6.22
CA GLN A 227 -20.23 13.51 5.23
C GLN A 227 -21.25 12.47 5.70
N LYS A 228 -21.17 12.03 6.97
CA LYS A 228 -22.13 11.08 7.54
C LYS A 228 -23.55 11.64 7.56
N ARG A 229 -23.71 12.92 7.92
CA ARG A 229 -25.03 13.59 7.89
C ARG A 229 -25.59 13.69 6.47
N ALA A 230 -24.75 14.06 5.48
CA ALA A 230 -25.16 14.12 4.08
C ALA A 230 -25.57 12.74 3.53
N ALA A 231 -24.78 11.70 3.82
CA ALA A 231 -25.10 10.34 3.42
C ALA A 231 -26.39 9.81 4.06
N TYR A 232 -26.64 10.15 5.34
CA TYR A 232 -27.88 9.81 6.01
C TYR A 232 -29.08 10.51 5.37
N ALA A 233 -28.98 11.83 5.11
CA ALA A 233 -30.05 12.60 4.46
C ALA A 233 -30.37 12.06 3.07
N ALA A 234 -29.36 11.72 2.26
CA ALA A 234 -29.54 11.12 0.94
C ALA A 234 -30.28 9.76 1.01
N ARG A 235 -29.95 8.92 2.01
CA ARG A 235 -30.65 7.64 2.23
C ARG A 235 -32.11 7.85 2.64
N GLN A 236 -32.43 8.87 3.46
CA GLN A 236 -33.79 9.17 3.86
C GLN A 236 -34.61 9.71 2.67
N ALA A 237 -34.04 10.59 1.84
CA ALA A 237 -34.70 11.08 0.63
C ALA A 237 -35.03 9.94 -0.33
N ALA A 238 -34.06 9.06 -0.64
CA ALA A 238 -34.31 7.89 -1.48
C ALA A 238 -35.37 6.93 -0.93
N LYS A 239 -35.46 6.81 0.40
CA LYS A 239 -36.50 6.00 1.05
C LYS A 239 -37.90 6.64 0.94
N SER A 240 -38.00 7.95 1.02
CA SER A 240 -39.27 8.67 0.85
C SER A 240 -39.82 8.58 -0.57
N GLU A 241 -38.95 8.69 -1.59
CA GLU A 241 -39.31 8.51 -3.00
C GLU A 241 -39.84 7.10 -3.32
N LEU A 242 -39.32 6.06 -2.63
CA LEU A 242 -39.80 4.67 -2.77
C LEU A 242 -41.14 4.39 -2.09
N ILE A 243 -41.62 5.27 -1.20
CA ILE A 243 -42.91 5.11 -0.49
C ILE A 243 -44.02 5.86 -1.23
N GLU A 244 -43.69 6.86 -2.05
CA GLU A 244 -44.66 7.66 -2.81
C GLU A 244 -44.97 7.05 -4.21
N THR A 245 -44.29 5.97 -4.60
CA THR A 245 -44.52 5.18 -5.82
C THR A 245 -45.20 3.86 -5.49
#